data_9b5f68d2a671bbfacd55e057c9d55bf8
#
_entry.id   9b5f68d2a671bbfacd55e057c9d55bf8
#
_cell.length_a   1.000
_cell.length_b   1.000
_cell.length_c   1.000
_cell.angle_alpha   90.00
_cell.angle_beta   90.00
_cell.angle_gamma   90.00
#
_symmetry.space_group_name_H-M   'P 1'
#
loop_
_entity.id
_entity.type
_entity.pdbx_description
1 polymer ?
#
loop_
_entity_poly.entity_id
_entity_poly.type
_entity_poly.pdbx_seq_one_letter_code
_entity_poly.pdbx_strand_id
1 'polypeptide(L)' 'MAQDEVVTNQKSILANQETILANQKTIVENQEIIKKNQASLDAILKNQEKILALLDK' A
#
# COMPACT_ATOMS: atom_id res chain seq x y z
N MET A 1 -4.27 21.16 35.59
CA MET A 1 -4.44 20.09 36.60
C MET A 1 -4.07 18.74 35.98
N ALA A 2 -3.54 17.85 36.81
CA ALA A 2 -3.03 16.55 36.35
C ALA A 2 -4.08 15.72 35.62
N GLN A 3 -5.32 15.72 36.07
CA GLN A 3 -6.41 14.97 35.41
C GLN A 3 -6.74 15.52 34.05
N ASP A 4 -6.70 16.84 33.89
CA ASP A 4 -6.97 17.46 32.59
C ASP A 4 -5.85 17.10 31.60
N GLU A 5 -4.61 17.05 32.08
CA GLU A 5 -3.47 16.65 31.25
C GLU A 5 -3.58 15.20 30.84
N VAL A 6 -4.01 14.32 31.74
CA VAL A 6 -4.21 12.89 31.44
C VAL A 6 -5.28 12.74 30.36
N VAL A 7 -6.41 13.41 30.52
CA VAL A 7 -7.51 13.34 29.54
C VAL A 7 -7.06 13.87 28.18
N THR A 8 -6.34 15.00 28.18
CA THR A 8 -5.83 15.58 26.94
C THR A 8 -4.87 14.62 26.25
N ASN A 9 -3.97 14.00 27.01
CA ASN A 9 -3.03 13.02 26.46
C ASN A 9 -3.74 11.79 25.91
N GLN A 10 -4.77 11.31 26.59
CA GLN A 10 -5.55 10.18 26.12
C GLN A 10 -6.26 10.49 24.81
N LYS A 11 -6.83 11.69 24.67
CA LYS A 11 -7.45 12.11 23.42
C LYS A 11 -6.44 12.16 22.28
N SER A 12 -5.24 12.65 22.56
CA SER A 12 -4.18 12.69 21.55
C SER A 12 -3.77 11.29 21.12
N ILE A 13 -3.66 10.37 22.06
CA ILE A 13 -3.33 8.97 21.77
C ILE A 13 -4.41 8.34 20.89
N LEU A 14 -5.68 8.55 21.22
CA LEU A 14 -6.78 8.01 20.42
C LEU A 14 -6.78 8.58 19.01
N ALA A 15 -6.54 9.87 18.87
CA ALA A 15 -6.45 10.51 17.55
C ALA A 15 -5.29 9.94 16.74
N ASN A 16 -4.15 9.72 17.38
CA ASN A 16 -2.99 9.12 16.72
C ASN A 16 -3.28 7.70 16.27
N GLN A 17 -3.98 6.92 17.10
CA GLN A 17 -4.36 5.55 16.76
C GLN A 17 -5.28 5.52 15.53
N GLU A 18 -6.23 6.44 15.45
CA GLU A 18 -7.12 6.54 14.29
C GLU A 18 -6.33 6.86 13.02
N THR A 19 -5.35 7.75 13.13
CA THR A 19 -4.48 8.10 12.01
C THR A 19 -3.65 6.89 11.57
N ILE A 20 -3.10 6.14 12.53
CA ILE A 20 -2.32 4.94 12.24
C ILE A 20 -3.19 3.90 11.51
N LEU A 21 -4.41 3.67 11.98
CA LEU A 21 -5.32 2.72 11.34
C LEU A 21 -5.66 3.14 9.90
N ALA A 22 -5.91 4.42 9.69
CA ALA A 22 -6.18 4.95 8.36
C ALA A 22 -4.97 4.76 7.44
N ASN A 23 -3.77 5.02 7.95
CA ASN A 23 -2.55 4.84 7.19
C ASN A 23 -2.31 3.37 6.85
N GLN A 24 -2.57 2.46 7.77
CA GLN A 24 -2.44 1.03 7.53
C GLN A 24 -3.39 0.56 6.44
N LYS A 25 -4.61 1.06 6.42
CA LYS A 25 -5.57 0.73 5.37
C LYS A 25 -5.06 1.20 4.01
N THR A 26 -4.53 2.42 3.95
CA THR A 26 -3.95 2.97 2.71
C THR A 26 -2.78 2.12 2.24
N ILE A 27 -1.92 1.67 3.15
CA ILE A 27 -0.78 0.82 2.81
C ILE A 27 -1.26 -0.50 2.19
N VAL A 28 -2.24 -1.14 2.79
CA VAL A 28 -2.79 -2.40 2.27
C VAL A 28 -3.40 -2.20 0.88
N GLU A 29 -4.14 -1.12 0.69
CA GLU A 29 -4.71 -0.78 -0.62
C GLU A 29 -3.63 -0.57 -1.66
N ASN A 30 -2.55 0.12 -1.29
CA ASN A 30 -1.41 0.35 -2.18
C ASN A 30 -0.71 -0.96 -2.53
N GLN A 31 -0.57 -1.85 -1.58
CA GLN A 31 0.04 -3.16 -1.82
C GLN A 31 -0.76 -3.98 -2.84
N GLU A 32 -2.09 -3.91 -2.79
CA GLU A 32 -2.94 -4.58 -3.76
C GLU A 32 -2.75 -4.00 -5.17
N ILE A 33 -2.62 -2.67 -5.26
CA ILE A 33 -2.35 -2.00 -6.54
C ILE A 33 -0.98 -2.45 -7.08
N ILE A 34 0.02 -2.51 -6.22
CA ILE A 34 1.37 -2.95 -6.61
C ILE A 34 1.33 -4.38 -7.16
N LYS A 35 0.60 -5.28 -6.51
CA LYS A 35 0.45 -6.66 -6.99
C LYS A 35 -0.16 -6.71 -8.39
N LYS A 36 -1.20 -5.93 -8.63
CA LYS A 36 -1.85 -5.85 -9.94
C LYS A 36 -0.89 -5.32 -10.99
N ASN A 37 -0.12 -4.30 -10.64
CA ASN A 37 0.86 -3.72 -11.57
C ASN A 37 1.95 -4.73 -11.90
N GLN A 38 2.42 -5.49 -10.93
CA GLN A 38 3.42 -6.53 -11.15
C GLN A 38 2.89 -7.62 -12.07
N ALA A 39 1.64 -8.03 -11.90
CA ALA A 39 1.03 -9.01 -12.79
C ALA A 39 0.95 -8.49 -14.23
N SER A 40 0.64 -7.22 -14.39
CA SER A 40 0.61 -6.59 -15.73
C SER A 40 1.99 -6.56 -16.35
N LEU A 41 3.02 -6.25 -15.58
CA LEU A 41 4.40 -6.24 -16.07
C LEU A 41 4.86 -7.64 -16.49
N ASP A 42 4.49 -8.66 -15.72
CA ASP A 42 4.82 -10.04 -16.07
C ASP A 42 4.17 -10.42 -17.39
N ALA A 43 2.92 -10.03 -17.62
CA ALA A 43 2.23 -10.30 -18.88
C ALA A 43 2.91 -9.61 -20.05
N ILE A 44 3.35 -8.36 -19.86
CA ILE A 44 4.07 -7.60 -20.89
C ILE A 44 5.39 -8.28 -21.21
N LEU A 45 6.14 -8.71 -20.20
CA LEU A 45 7.41 -9.40 -20.41
C LEU A 45 7.23 -10.70 -21.19
N LYS A 46 6.20 -11.47 -20.87
CA LYS A 46 5.90 -12.71 -21.59
C LYS A 46 5.56 -12.44 -23.05
N ASN A 47 4.78 -11.39 -23.30
CA ASN A 47 4.46 -11.00 -24.67
C ASN A 47 5.70 -10.57 -25.45
N GLN A 48 6.60 -9.85 -24.82
CA GLN A 48 7.85 -9.44 -25.44
C GLN A 48 8.72 -10.65 -25.78
N GLU A 49 8.78 -11.63 -24.90
CA GLU A 49 9.50 -12.88 -25.16
C GLU A 49 8.95 -13.60 -26.40
N LYS A 50 7.63 -13.66 -26.52
CA LYS A 50 6.97 -14.27 -27.68
C LYS A 50 7.30 -13.51 -28.97
N ILE A 51 7.26 -12.19 -28.91
CA ILE A 51 7.57 -11.34 -30.08
C ILE A 51 9.01 -11.57 -30.50
N LEU A 52 9.95 -11.56 -29.57
CA LEU A 52 11.36 -11.80 -29.86
C LEU A 52 11.57 -13.18 -30.48
N ALA A 53 10.91 -14.19 -29.96
CA ALA A 53 11.02 -15.54 -30.51
C ALA A 53 10.51 -15.60 -31.94
N LEU A 54 9.44 -14.88 -32.27
CA LEU A 54 8.92 -14.81 -33.64
C LEU A 54 9.86 -14.08 -34.56
N LEU A 55 10.50 -13.04 -34.08
CA LEU A 55 11.46 -12.24 -34.92
C LEU A 55 12.73 -13.02 -35.18
N ASP A 56 13.13 -13.91 -34.31
CA ASP A 56 14.36 -14.72 -34.49
C ASP A 56 14.19 -15.87 -35.48
N LYS A 57 12.98 -16.11 -35.92
CA LYS A 57 12.73 -17.11 -36.96
C LYS A 57 13.07 -16.52 -38.34
#